data_ea4781194e8a09fbd63eb8e8f8240920
#
_entry.id   ea4781194e8a09fbd63eb8e8f8240920
#
_cell.length_a   1.000
_cell.length_b   1.000
_cell.length_c   1.000
_cell.angle_alpha   90.00
_cell.angle_beta   90.00
_cell.angle_gamma   90.00
#
_symmetry.space_group_name_H-M   'P 1'
#
loop_
_entity.id
_entity.type
_entity.pdbx_description
1 polymer ?
#
loop_
_entity_poly.entity_id
_entity_poly.type
_entity_poly.pdbx_seq_one_letter_code
_entity_poly.pdbx_strand_id
1 'polypeptide(L)'
;MEKIQENIVTADGIPLKISLARAQRRSKIVAFMMVFPLLVFIVIAFIGPIADMLLLSIDNSIVKKILPKSSEALQNWDEFSGELPGEAVFAAMVDEIKKAKAAKEHTKIGSRFNYESSGFSSLFRKAGRKVNKLKTPPFKEALIKSDKRWGEIYTWQVIKQNTSRYTEGYYLAALDFKRQFASGNIDSLESKDSIYLKLFFRTIVLSSLITFLTFVIGFPLSYMLSTVSTRISNILIIFVLLPFWTSLLVRTTSWIALLQQEGVINDFLVLVGFINEEGRLAMIHNATGTVVAMTHILLPFMILPLFSVMKTIPKSYVRAAISLGAHPWKAFWKVYFPNTGAGIGAGSILVFILAIGYYITPALVGGSSGTFISNRIAYHISSSLNWGLGSAIGVILLGIVLLFFVFYDRIVGINNMKLG
;
A
#
# COMPACT_ATOMS: atom_id res chain seq x y z
N MET A 1 -33.59 -28.89 -32.33
CA MET A 1 -33.96 -27.46 -32.37
C MET A 1 -32.97 -26.55 -33.07
N GLU A 2 -31.68 -26.90 -33.23
CA GLU A 2 -30.65 -26.08 -33.88
C GLU A 2 -30.78 -25.90 -35.40
N LYS A 3 -31.33 -26.88 -36.13
CA LYS A 3 -31.49 -26.83 -37.59
C LYS A 3 -32.63 -25.93 -38.10
N ILE A 4 -33.57 -25.52 -37.27
CA ILE A 4 -34.72 -24.67 -37.64
C ILE A 4 -34.35 -23.18 -37.69
N GLN A 5 -33.30 -22.76 -36.93
CA GLN A 5 -32.87 -21.36 -36.88
C GLN A 5 -32.04 -20.88 -38.07
N GLU A 6 -31.52 -21.77 -38.92
CA GLU A 6 -30.70 -21.40 -40.08
C GLU A 6 -31.52 -20.85 -41.28
N ASN A 7 -32.82 -21.12 -41.34
CA ASN A 7 -33.67 -20.74 -42.48
C ASN A 7 -34.62 -19.55 -42.23
N ILE A 8 -34.53 -18.88 -41.04
CA ILE A 8 -35.34 -17.71 -40.82
C ILE A 8 -34.62 -16.48 -41.37
N VAL A 9 -35.24 -15.84 -42.36
CA VAL A 9 -34.77 -14.56 -42.93
C VAL A 9 -35.63 -13.41 -42.45
N THR A 10 -35.01 -12.21 -42.34
CA THR A 10 -35.73 -10.96 -42.04
C THR A 10 -36.52 -10.50 -43.28
N ALA A 11 -37.39 -9.51 -43.13
CA ALA A 11 -38.16 -8.94 -44.25
C ALA A 11 -37.28 -8.47 -45.44
N ASP A 12 -36.01 -8.15 -45.16
CA ASP A 12 -35.02 -7.71 -46.12
C ASP A 12 -34.21 -8.88 -46.77
N GLY A 13 -34.63 -10.15 -46.52
CA GLY A 13 -33.98 -11.35 -47.08
C GLY A 13 -32.64 -11.72 -46.43
N ILE A 14 -32.24 -11.07 -45.35
CA ILE A 14 -30.99 -11.34 -44.62
C ILE A 14 -31.23 -12.45 -43.55
N PRO A 15 -30.37 -13.48 -43.50
CA PRO A 15 -30.47 -14.47 -42.42
C PRO A 15 -30.57 -13.85 -41.05
N LEU A 16 -31.55 -14.27 -40.22
CA LEU A 16 -31.84 -13.69 -38.89
C LEU A 16 -30.59 -13.68 -38.00
N LYS A 17 -29.76 -14.71 -38.07
CA LYS A 17 -28.50 -14.81 -37.33
C LYS A 17 -27.53 -13.67 -37.66
N ILE A 18 -27.43 -13.27 -38.95
CA ILE A 18 -26.56 -12.17 -39.39
C ILE A 18 -27.13 -10.82 -38.94
N SER A 19 -28.44 -10.63 -39.09
CA SER A 19 -29.15 -9.41 -38.65
C SER A 19 -29.03 -9.21 -37.13
N LEU A 20 -29.28 -10.25 -36.34
CA LEU A 20 -29.09 -10.23 -34.88
C LEU A 20 -27.63 -9.96 -34.50
N ALA A 21 -26.66 -10.60 -35.15
CA ALA A 21 -25.25 -10.35 -34.86
C ALA A 21 -24.84 -8.89 -35.17
N ARG A 22 -25.36 -8.31 -36.28
CA ARG A 22 -25.12 -6.89 -36.57
C ARG A 22 -25.77 -5.95 -35.56
N ALA A 23 -27.02 -6.21 -35.17
CA ALA A 23 -27.73 -5.44 -34.17
C ALA A 23 -27.03 -5.52 -32.78
N GLN A 24 -26.65 -6.72 -32.38
CA GLN A 24 -25.89 -6.94 -31.13
C GLN A 24 -24.51 -6.26 -31.19
N ARG A 25 -23.79 -6.32 -32.31
CA ARG A 25 -22.50 -5.64 -32.46
C ARG A 25 -22.66 -4.12 -32.35
N ARG A 26 -23.67 -3.55 -33.02
CA ARG A 26 -23.98 -2.10 -32.92
C ARG A 26 -24.31 -1.72 -31.46
N SER A 27 -25.19 -2.47 -30.79
CA SER A 27 -25.54 -2.25 -29.41
C SER A 27 -24.31 -2.32 -28.47
N LYS A 28 -23.45 -3.34 -28.66
CA LYS A 28 -22.18 -3.47 -27.90
C LYS A 28 -21.23 -2.30 -28.14
N ILE A 29 -21.10 -1.82 -29.41
CA ILE A 29 -20.26 -0.65 -29.72
C ILE A 29 -20.82 0.60 -29.06
N VAL A 30 -22.13 0.84 -29.14
CA VAL A 30 -22.75 2.01 -28.49
C VAL A 30 -22.57 1.94 -26.99
N ALA A 31 -22.83 0.80 -26.36
CA ALA A 31 -22.61 0.60 -24.92
C ALA A 31 -21.13 0.82 -24.54
N PHE A 32 -20.18 0.29 -25.34
CA PHE A 32 -18.76 0.53 -25.13
C PHE A 32 -18.39 2.01 -25.24
N MET A 33 -18.91 2.71 -26.27
CA MET A 33 -18.70 4.16 -26.46
C MET A 33 -19.21 4.98 -25.30
N MET A 34 -20.32 4.57 -24.68
CA MET A 34 -20.85 5.25 -23.46
C MET A 34 -19.96 5.05 -22.24
N VAL A 35 -19.34 3.88 -22.09
CA VAL A 35 -18.46 3.55 -20.97
C VAL A 35 -17.01 4.02 -21.23
N PHE A 36 -16.63 4.20 -22.50
CA PHE A 36 -15.26 4.49 -22.92
C PHE A 36 -14.62 5.71 -22.23
N PRO A 37 -15.30 6.86 -22.07
CA PRO A 37 -14.73 8.01 -21.38
C PRO A 37 -14.37 7.70 -19.92
N LEU A 38 -15.23 6.94 -19.21
CA LEU A 38 -14.96 6.49 -17.85
C LEU A 38 -13.79 5.50 -17.82
N LEU A 39 -13.71 4.59 -18.77
CA LEU A 39 -12.63 3.62 -18.87
C LEU A 39 -11.28 4.32 -19.12
N VAL A 40 -11.24 5.28 -20.05
CA VAL A 40 -10.04 6.11 -20.31
C VAL A 40 -9.62 6.86 -19.05
N PHE A 41 -10.56 7.45 -18.34
CA PHE A 41 -10.28 8.13 -17.08
C PHE A 41 -9.66 7.17 -16.03
N ILE A 42 -10.23 5.97 -15.88
CA ILE A 42 -9.69 4.95 -14.96
C ILE A 42 -8.28 4.55 -15.37
N VAL A 43 -8.03 4.30 -16.65
CA VAL A 43 -6.70 3.91 -17.15
C VAL A 43 -5.67 5.00 -16.86
N ILE A 44 -5.99 6.26 -17.16
CA ILE A 44 -5.04 7.37 -16.99
C ILE A 44 -4.87 7.74 -15.51
N ALA A 45 -5.96 7.84 -14.75
CA ALA A 45 -5.93 8.35 -13.38
C ALA A 45 -5.53 7.30 -12.32
N PHE A 46 -5.74 6.01 -12.60
CA PHE A 46 -5.47 4.94 -11.64
C PHE A 46 -4.43 3.93 -12.16
N ILE A 47 -4.65 3.32 -13.33
CA ILE A 47 -3.75 2.28 -13.84
C ILE A 47 -2.39 2.88 -14.21
N GLY A 48 -2.38 4.05 -14.85
CA GLY A 48 -1.14 4.74 -15.21
C GLY A 48 -0.21 4.98 -14.03
N PRO A 49 -0.63 5.68 -12.96
CA PRO A 49 0.19 5.88 -11.77
C PRO A 49 0.63 4.58 -11.07
N ILE A 50 -0.23 3.55 -11.04
CA ILE A 50 0.14 2.24 -10.48
C ILE A 50 1.24 1.60 -11.33
N ALA A 51 1.12 1.62 -12.66
CA ALA A 51 2.14 1.10 -13.56
C ALA A 51 3.46 1.86 -13.44
N ASP A 52 3.40 3.19 -13.28
CA ASP A 52 4.58 4.02 -13.06
C ASP A 52 5.28 3.66 -11.74
N MET A 53 4.51 3.47 -10.65
CA MET A 53 5.07 2.99 -9.39
C MET A 53 5.71 1.59 -9.51
N LEU A 54 5.09 0.67 -10.26
CA LEU A 54 5.67 -0.65 -10.53
C LEU A 54 7.02 -0.52 -11.25
N LEU A 55 7.12 0.38 -12.24
CA LEU A 55 8.37 0.64 -12.95
C LEU A 55 9.41 1.31 -12.05
N LEU A 56 9.02 2.31 -11.25
CA LEU A 56 9.90 3.01 -10.32
C LEU A 56 10.50 2.08 -9.25
N SER A 57 9.80 1.01 -8.89
CA SER A 57 10.26 0.04 -7.88
C SER A 57 11.51 -0.76 -8.31
N ILE A 58 11.80 -0.77 -9.62
CA ILE A 58 12.97 -1.44 -10.19
C ILE A 58 13.87 -0.49 -10.99
N ASP A 59 13.45 0.75 -11.22
CA ASP A 59 14.17 1.68 -12.09
C ASP A 59 15.47 2.18 -11.46
N ASN A 60 16.54 2.05 -12.22
CA ASN A 60 17.87 2.56 -11.86
C ASN A 60 18.49 3.33 -13.04
N SER A 61 17.69 3.79 -13.97
CA SER A 61 18.13 4.46 -15.20
C SER A 61 18.98 5.71 -14.95
N ILE A 62 18.83 6.34 -13.78
CA ILE A 62 19.59 7.53 -13.38
C ILE A 62 21.10 7.30 -13.39
N VAL A 63 21.57 6.09 -13.02
CA VAL A 63 23.00 5.77 -13.00
C VAL A 63 23.55 5.79 -14.42
N LYS A 64 22.91 5.05 -15.35
CA LYS A 64 23.34 4.97 -16.74
C LYS A 64 23.15 6.29 -17.48
N LYS A 65 22.19 7.13 -17.07
CA LYS A 65 21.99 8.47 -17.63
C LYS A 65 23.11 9.43 -17.25
N ILE A 66 23.58 9.39 -16.00
CA ILE A 66 24.56 10.35 -15.48
C ILE A 66 26.01 9.84 -15.66
N LEU A 67 26.22 8.53 -15.56
CA LEU A 67 27.54 7.88 -15.62
C LEU A 67 27.61 6.81 -16.75
N PRO A 68 27.28 7.13 -18.02
CA PRO A 68 27.27 6.13 -19.11
C PRO A 68 28.67 5.57 -19.39
N LYS A 69 29.69 6.42 -19.53
CA LYS A 69 31.07 6.02 -19.85
C LYS A 69 31.73 5.26 -18.69
N SER A 70 31.54 5.74 -17.46
CA SER A 70 32.03 5.05 -16.26
C SER A 70 31.40 3.70 -16.11
N SER A 71 30.09 3.58 -16.39
CA SER A 71 29.35 2.31 -16.36
C SER A 71 29.89 1.33 -17.40
N GLU A 72 30.20 1.78 -18.61
CA GLU A 72 30.79 0.95 -19.67
C GLU A 72 32.21 0.54 -19.33
N ALA A 73 33.06 1.48 -18.91
CA ALA A 73 34.46 1.20 -18.55
C ALA A 73 34.59 0.24 -17.36
N LEU A 74 33.63 0.24 -16.41
CA LEU A 74 33.58 -0.69 -15.29
C LEU A 74 33.19 -2.11 -15.69
N GLN A 75 32.57 -2.35 -16.84
CA GLN A 75 32.19 -3.71 -17.26
C GLN A 75 33.41 -4.62 -17.40
N ASN A 76 34.55 -4.09 -17.87
CA ASN A 76 35.78 -4.84 -18.07
C ASN A 76 36.66 -4.96 -16.82
N TRP A 77 36.25 -4.35 -15.70
CA TRP A 77 36.98 -4.44 -14.43
C TRP A 77 36.41 -5.58 -13.57
N ASP A 78 37.28 -6.45 -13.06
CA ASP A 78 36.86 -7.48 -12.12
C ASP A 78 36.80 -6.89 -10.69
N GLU A 79 35.61 -6.81 -10.14
CA GLU A 79 35.35 -6.24 -8.81
C GLU A 79 35.86 -7.11 -7.65
N PHE A 80 36.20 -8.36 -7.92
CA PHE A 80 36.72 -9.31 -6.92
C PHE A 80 38.23 -9.55 -7.05
N SER A 81 38.90 -8.91 -7.99
CA SER A 81 40.36 -9.01 -8.21
C SER A 81 41.21 -8.46 -7.06
N GLY A 82 40.63 -7.68 -6.16
CA GLY A 82 41.39 -6.99 -5.11
C GLY A 82 42.14 -5.74 -5.58
N GLU A 83 42.03 -5.39 -6.87
CA GLU A 83 42.71 -4.22 -7.47
C GLU A 83 41.72 -3.10 -7.80
N LEU A 84 42.21 -1.85 -7.74
CA LEU A 84 41.44 -0.69 -8.18
C LEU A 84 41.28 -0.69 -9.69
N PRO A 85 40.16 -0.13 -10.22
CA PRO A 85 40.00 0.04 -11.67
C PRO A 85 41.12 0.88 -12.28
N GLY A 86 41.31 0.71 -13.58
CA GLY A 86 42.34 1.43 -14.35
C GLY A 86 42.04 2.92 -14.51
N GLU A 87 43.06 3.69 -14.92
CA GLU A 87 42.98 5.15 -15.12
C GLU A 87 41.84 5.59 -16.04
N ALA A 88 41.48 4.77 -17.03
CA ALA A 88 40.37 5.05 -17.94
C ALA A 88 38.99 5.20 -17.21
N VAL A 89 38.77 4.40 -16.16
CA VAL A 89 37.55 4.50 -15.34
C VAL A 89 37.55 5.79 -14.54
N PHE A 90 38.68 6.17 -13.95
CA PHE A 90 38.80 7.41 -13.20
C PHE A 90 38.66 8.64 -14.11
N ALA A 91 39.19 8.59 -15.32
CA ALA A 91 39.07 9.66 -16.31
C ALA A 91 37.59 9.84 -16.74
N ALA A 92 36.90 8.74 -17.04
CA ALA A 92 35.48 8.77 -17.35
C ALA A 92 34.65 9.34 -16.20
N MET A 93 34.92 8.92 -14.97
CA MET A 93 34.21 9.38 -13.75
C MET A 93 34.42 10.88 -13.53
N VAL A 94 35.65 11.41 -13.71
CA VAL A 94 35.95 12.86 -13.57
C VAL A 94 35.21 13.67 -14.63
N ASP A 95 35.22 13.23 -15.92
CA ASP A 95 34.50 13.91 -17.00
C ASP A 95 32.97 13.95 -16.72
N GLU A 96 32.40 12.82 -16.30
CA GLU A 96 30.98 12.70 -16.03
C GLU A 96 30.54 13.47 -14.78
N ILE A 97 31.36 13.49 -13.72
CA ILE A 97 31.08 14.34 -12.54
C ILE A 97 31.13 15.82 -12.91
N LYS A 98 32.02 16.24 -13.83
CA LYS A 98 32.06 17.62 -14.33
C LYS A 98 30.75 17.98 -15.04
N LYS A 99 30.29 17.12 -15.95
CA LYS A 99 29.03 17.30 -16.66
C LYS A 99 27.80 17.28 -15.72
N ALA A 100 27.77 16.32 -14.82
CA ALA A 100 26.72 16.21 -13.81
C ALA A 100 26.70 17.43 -12.87
N LYS A 101 27.84 18.00 -12.56
CA LYS A 101 27.91 19.26 -11.77
C LYS A 101 27.32 20.43 -12.53
N ALA A 102 27.69 20.60 -13.82
CA ALA A 102 27.12 21.64 -14.67
C ALA A 102 25.60 21.55 -14.78
N ALA A 103 25.06 20.31 -14.87
CA ALA A 103 23.64 20.01 -14.89
C ALA A 103 22.98 20.00 -13.48
N LYS A 104 23.72 20.24 -12.39
CA LYS A 104 23.27 20.12 -10.98
C LYS A 104 22.73 18.71 -10.61
N GLU A 105 23.17 17.66 -11.30
CA GLU A 105 22.72 16.27 -11.11
C GLU A 105 23.70 15.40 -10.30
N HIS A 106 24.94 15.88 -10.02
CA HIS A 106 25.91 15.12 -9.24
C HIS A 106 25.46 14.75 -7.82
N THR A 107 24.56 15.52 -7.23
CA THR A 107 23.96 15.19 -5.93
C THR A 107 22.90 14.10 -6.05
N LYS A 108 22.18 14.04 -7.17
CA LYS A 108 21.17 13.00 -7.42
C LYS A 108 21.80 11.62 -7.49
N ILE A 109 22.92 11.50 -8.25
CA ILE A 109 23.64 10.23 -8.36
C ILE A 109 24.27 9.81 -7.02
N GLY A 110 24.82 10.77 -6.27
CA GLY A 110 25.31 10.53 -4.93
C GLY A 110 24.22 10.03 -3.98
N SER A 111 23.02 10.59 -4.05
CA SER A 111 21.87 10.14 -3.28
C SER A 111 21.42 8.72 -3.69
N ARG A 112 21.44 8.42 -4.99
CA ARG A 112 21.10 7.08 -5.48
C ARG A 112 22.02 6.00 -4.90
N PHE A 113 23.34 6.19 -4.98
CA PHE A 113 24.26 5.23 -4.36
C PHE A 113 24.18 5.22 -2.83
N ASN A 114 23.82 6.34 -2.21
CA ASN A 114 23.66 6.42 -0.76
C ASN A 114 22.49 5.59 -0.23
N TYR A 115 21.51 5.24 -1.07
CA TYR A 115 20.45 4.30 -0.72
C TYR A 115 20.99 2.85 -0.59
N GLU A 116 22.03 2.52 -1.33
CA GLU A 116 22.69 1.20 -1.27
C GLU A 116 23.75 1.15 -0.17
N SER A 117 24.55 2.22 -0.04
CA SER A 117 25.60 2.30 0.97
C SER A 117 25.77 3.73 1.45
N SER A 118 25.79 3.90 2.77
CA SER A 118 25.93 5.22 3.39
C SER A 118 27.26 5.90 3.03
N GLY A 119 27.23 7.23 2.94
CA GLY A 119 28.43 8.04 2.67
C GLY A 119 28.59 8.49 1.23
N PHE A 120 27.92 7.87 0.24
CA PHE A 120 28.04 8.23 -1.18
C PHE A 120 27.51 9.63 -1.49
N SER A 121 26.46 10.10 -0.83
CA SER A 121 25.98 11.49 -0.98
C SER A 121 27.09 12.51 -0.66
N SER A 122 27.85 12.28 0.40
CA SER A 122 28.95 13.16 0.77
C SER A 122 30.12 13.03 -0.17
N LEU A 123 30.42 11.82 -0.68
CA LEU A 123 31.50 11.54 -1.63
C LEU A 123 31.27 12.31 -2.95
N PHE A 124 30.10 12.13 -3.57
CA PHE A 124 29.78 12.83 -4.84
C PHE A 124 29.65 14.34 -4.66
N ARG A 125 29.14 14.82 -3.52
CA ARG A 125 29.10 16.26 -3.21
C ARG A 125 30.49 16.87 -3.08
N LYS A 126 31.45 16.19 -2.44
CA LYS A 126 32.84 16.61 -2.35
C LYS A 126 33.51 16.55 -3.72
N ALA A 127 33.33 15.47 -4.47
CA ALA A 127 33.86 15.35 -5.84
C ALA A 127 33.35 16.48 -6.72
N GLY A 128 32.06 16.78 -6.73
CA GLY A 128 31.47 17.89 -7.47
C GLY A 128 32.08 19.28 -7.12
N ARG A 129 32.45 19.51 -5.85
CA ARG A 129 33.11 20.76 -5.46
C ARG A 129 34.55 20.88 -5.99
N LYS A 130 35.30 19.78 -6.04
CA LYS A 130 36.72 19.75 -6.38
C LYS A 130 36.99 19.44 -7.86
N VAL A 131 36.03 18.83 -8.58
CA VAL A 131 36.24 18.28 -9.94
C VAL A 131 36.75 19.30 -10.96
N ASN A 132 36.37 20.57 -10.83
CA ASN A 132 36.85 21.62 -11.75
C ASN A 132 38.37 21.93 -11.61
N LYS A 133 38.97 21.50 -10.49
CA LYS A 133 40.43 21.62 -10.26
C LYS A 133 41.21 20.46 -10.87
N LEU A 134 40.53 19.35 -11.22
CA LEU A 134 41.14 18.17 -11.82
C LEU A 134 41.20 18.34 -13.34
N LYS A 135 42.26 19.03 -13.83
CA LYS A 135 42.37 19.40 -15.25
C LYS A 135 43.20 18.42 -16.07
N THR A 136 44.20 17.79 -15.47
CA THR A 136 45.20 16.96 -16.15
C THR A 136 45.35 15.58 -15.50
N PRO A 137 45.68 14.52 -16.27
CA PRO A 137 46.06 13.21 -15.74
C PRO A 137 47.30 13.29 -14.84
N PRO A 138 47.52 12.33 -13.91
CA PRO A 138 46.70 11.15 -13.68
C PRO A 138 45.47 11.45 -12.82
N PHE A 139 44.28 11.07 -13.31
CA PHE A 139 43.01 11.34 -12.62
C PHE A 139 42.78 10.40 -11.41
N LYS A 140 43.37 9.21 -11.42
CA LYS A 140 43.28 8.24 -10.31
C LYS A 140 43.85 8.86 -9.03
N GLU A 141 45.10 9.31 -9.04
CA GLU A 141 45.71 9.92 -7.87
C GLU A 141 45.01 11.22 -7.47
N ALA A 142 44.64 12.03 -8.45
CA ALA A 142 43.97 13.32 -8.22
C ALA A 142 42.59 13.14 -7.55
N LEU A 143 41.81 12.13 -7.96
CA LEU A 143 40.52 11.86 -7.38
C LEU A 143 40.66 11.25 -5.96
N ILE A 144 41.59 10.33 -5.74
CA ILE A 144 41.91 9.76 -4.42
C ILE A 144 42.39 10.86 -3.44
N LYS A 145 43.24 11.79 -3.91
CA LYS A 145 43.67 12.96 -3.11
C LYS A 145 42.49 13.89 -2.76
N SER A 146 41.44 13.90 -3.58
CA SER A 146 40.24 14.68 -3.30
C SER A 146 39.40 14.12 -2.15
N ASP A 147 39.27 12.80 -2.08
CA ASP A 147 38.63 12.04 -0.99
C ASP A 147 39.16 10.59 -1.03
N LYS A 148 39.71 10.13 0.11
CA LYS A 148 40.39 8.81 0.22
C LYS A 148 39.50 7.64 -0.18
N ARG A 149 38.18 7.76 -0.03
CA ARG A 149 37.20 6.71 -0.39
C ARG A 149 37.25 6.33 -1.87
N TRP A 150 37.73 7.21 -2.79
CA TRP A 150 37.96 6.83 -4.18
C TRP A 150 39.08 5.81 -4.37
N GLY A 151 39.94 5.64 -3.35
CA GLY A 151 40.99 4.61 -3.29
C GLY A 151 40.51 3.30 -2.63
N GLU A 152 39.27 3.18 -2.25
CA GLU A 152 38.68 1.98 -1.68
C GLU A 152 38.00 1.13 -2.76
N ILE A 153 38.38 -0.14 -2.87
CA ILE A 153 37.77 -1.07 -3.82
C ILE A 153 36.26 -1.14 -3.63
N TYR A 154 35.81 -1.13 -2.38
CA TYR A 154 34.39 -1.14 -2.01
C TYR A 154 33.57 -0.02 -2.71
N THR A 155 34.13 1.18 -2.83
CA THR A 155 33.46 2.28 -3.53
C THR A 155 33.13 1.92 -4.98
N TRP A 156 34.06 1.29 -5.68
CA TRP A 156 33.91 0.90 -7.08
C TRP A 156 33.03 -0.34 -7.23
N GLN A 157 33.06 -1.26 -6.28
CA GLN A 157 32.13 -2.40 -6.23
C GLN A 157 30.69 -1.94 -6.13
N VAL A 158 30.39 -1.00 -5.22
CA VAL A 158 29.04 -0.41 -5.09
C VAL A 158 28.64 0.28 -6.42
N ILE A 159 29.52 1.05 -7.02
CA ILE A 159 29.21 1.74 -8.29
C ILE A 159 28.94 0.71 -9.39
N LYS A 160 29.84 -0.27 -9.61
CA LYS A 160 29.75 -1.27 -10.67
C LYS A 160 28.46 -2.09 -10.55
N GLN A 161 28.16 -2.63 -9.38
CA GLN A 161 26.98 -3.49 -9.18
C GLN A 161 25.65 -2.70 -9.32
N ASN A 162 25.72 -1.38 -9.33
CA ASN A 162 24.56 -0.51 -9.55
C ASN A 162 24.55 0.15 -10.94
N THR A 163 25.34 -0.30 -11.91
CA THR A 163 25.34 0.25 -13.28
C THR A 163 24.18 -0.27 -14.14
N SER A 164 23.50 -1.33 -13.75
CA SER A 164 22.35 -1.89 -14.49
C SER A 164 21.19 -0.90 -14.54
N ARG A 165 20.41 -0.93 -15.64
CA ARG A 165 19.18 -0.15 -15.79
C ARG A 165 18.11 -0.52 -14.75
N TYR A 166 18.07 -1.76 -14.32
CA TYR A 166 17.14 -2.26 -13.32
C TYR A 166 17.90 -2.67 -12.07
N THR A 167 17.27 -2.50 -10.92
CA THR A 167 17.82 -2.87 -9.62
C THR A 167 16.82 -3.68 -8.81
N GLU A 168 17.33 -4.65 -8.08
CA GLU A 168 16.59 -5.37 -7.04
C GLU A 168 16.81 -4.75 -5.65
N GLY A 169 17.76 -3.80 -5.52
CA GLY A 169 18.16 -3.22 -4.25
C GLY A 169 17.01 -2.64 -3.44
N TYR A 170 16.00 -2.06 -4.09
CA TYR A 170 14.83 -1.54 -3.40
C TYR A 170 13.96 -2.66 -2.79
N TYR A 171 13.82 -3.80 -3.47
CA TYR A 171 13.10 -4.95 -2.93
C TYR A 171 13.87 -5.64 -1.81
N LEU A 172 15.19 -5.76 -1.96
CA LEU A 172 16.04 -6.27 -0.89
C LEU A 172 15.89 -5.40 0.37
N ALA A 173 16.02 -4.09 0.23
CA ALA A 173 15.84 -3.16 1.34
C ALA A 173 14.41 -3.24 1.93
N ALA A 174 13.36 -3.34 1.10
CA ALA A 174 11.97 -3.44 1.54
C ALA A 174 11.65 -4.75 2.29
N LEU A 175 12.47 -5.78 2.10
CA LEU A 175 12.37 -7.08 2.78
C LEU A 175 13.42 -7.26 3.89
N ASP A 176 14.08 -6.16 4.31
CA ASP A 176 15.14 -6.16 5.31
C ASP A 176 16.35 -7.04 4.95
N PHE A 177 16.68 -7.11 3.63
CA PHE A 177 17.91 -7.71 3.14
C PHE A 177 18.89 -6.62 2.69
N LYS A 178 20.18 -6.96 2.73
CA LYS A 178 21.25 -6.07 2.25
C LYS A 178 22.24 -6.88 1.40
N ARG A 179 22.65 -6.27 0.27
CA ARG A 179 23.73 -6.82 -0.54
C ARG A 179 25.08 -6.47 0.07
N GLN A 180 25.93 -7.48 0.22
CA GLN A 180 27.34 -7.31 0.55
C GLN A 180 28.15 -7.13 -0.75
N PHE A 181 28.47 -5.89 -1.10
CA PHE A 181 29.13 -5.56 -2.36
C PHE A 181 30.52 -6.18 -2.47
N ALA A 182 31.21 -6.43 -1.34
CA ALA A 182 32.53 -7.06 -1.32
C ALA A 182 32.51 -8.54 -1.67
N SER A 183 31.45 -9.27 -1.32
CA SER A 183 31.33 -10.72 -1.57
C SER A 183 30.28 -11.06 -2.62
N GLY A 184 29.41 -10.11 -2.98
CA GLY A 184 28.24 -10.35 -3.84
C GLY A 184 27.08 -11.07 -3.18
N ASN A 185 27.20 -11.45 -1.91
CA ASN A 185 26.15 -12.17 -1.18
C ASN A 185 25.00 -11.25 -0.76
N ILE A 186 23.84 -11.85 -0.51
CA ILE A 186 22.66 -11.18 0.04
C ILE A 186 22.45 -11.70 1.45
N ASP A 187 22.54 -10.83 2.44
CA ASP A 187 22.37 -11.17 3.84
C ASP A 187 21.10 -10.52 4.39
N SER A 188 20.42 -11.18 5.31
CA SER A 188 19.34 -10.57 6.08
C SER A 188 19.91 -9.58 7.09
N LEU A 189 19.22 -8.47 7.30
CA LEU A 189 19.56 -7.54 8.39
C LEU A 189 19.34 -8.21 9.74
N GLU A 190 20.19 -7.87 10.72
CA GLU A 190 19.99 -8.30 12.09
C GLU A 190 18.62 -7.82 12.61
N SER A 191 18.05 -8.58 13.54
CA SER A 191 16.71 -8.30 14.09
C SER A 191 16.55 -6.87 14.64
N LYS A 192 17.63 -6.25 15.13
CA LYS A 192 17.61 -4.86 15.62
C LYS A 192 17.47 -3.84 14.50
N ASP A 193 17.97 -4.13 13.29
CA ASP A 193 17.99 -3.24 12.13
C ASP A 193 16.84 -3.53 11.16
N SER A 194 16.16 -4.66 11.33
CA SER A 194 15.00 -5.07 10.56
C SER A 194 13.77 -4.22 10.94
N ILE A 195 13.27 -3.42 10.01
CA ILE A 195 12.16 -2.49 10.24
C ILE A 195 10.93 -2.87 9.43
N TYR A 196 11.12 -3.20 8.14
CA TYR A 196 10.02 -3.32 7.21
C TYR A 196 9.20 -4.59 7.43
N LEU A 197 9.82 -5.74 7.60
CA LEU A 197 9.12 -7.00 7.89
C LEU A 197 8.30 -6.91 9.19
N LYS A 198 8.84 -6.27 10.24
CA LYS A 198 8.11 -6.01 11.48
C LYS A 198 6.90 -5.10 11.26
N LEU A 199 7.06 -4.09 10.40
CA LEU A 199 5.96 -3.17 10.07
C LEU A 199 4.90 -3.84 9.19
N PHE A 200 5.27 -4.69 8.23
CA PHE A 200 4.31 -5.49 7.45
C PHE A 200 3.49 -6.38 8.38
N PHE A 201 4.15 -7.16 9.24
CA PHE A 201 3.46 -8.03 10.20
C PHE A 201 2.53 -7.22 11.12
N ARG A 202 3.04 -6.14 11.71
CA ARG A 202 2.25 -5.24 12.57
C ARG A 202 1.03 -4.69 11.84
N THR A 203 1.20 -4.23 10.61
CA THR A 203 0.10 -3.68 9.80
C THR A 203 -1.00 -4.72 9.60
N ILE A 204 -0.64 -5.95 9.24
CA ILE A 204 -1.60 -7.05 9.07
C ILE A 204 -2.33 -7.34 10.38
N VAL A 205 -1.60 -7.48 11.50
CA VAL A 205 -2.18 -7.79 12.81
C VAL A 205 -3.13 -6.69 13.28
N LEU A 206 -2.69 -5.43 13.25
CA LEU A 206 -3.53 -4.31 13.69
C LEU A 206 -4.73 -4.09 12.75
N SER A 207 -4.57 -4.23 11.45
CA SER A 207 -5.70 -4.14 10.49
C SER A 207 -6.72 -5.25 10.70
N SER A 208 -6.26 -6.48 10.99
CA SER A 208 -7.15 -7.60 11.35
C SER A 208 -7.89 -7.35 12.65
N LEU A 209 -7.20 -6.82 13.67
CA LEU A 209 -7.80 -6.47 14.96
C LEU A 209 -8.85 -5.36 14.79
N ILE A 210 -8.55 -4.32 14.02
CA ILE A 210 -9.50 -3.23 13.71
C ILE A 210 -10.72 -3.80 12.98
N THR A 211 -10.52 -4.67 12.00
CA THR A 211 -11.62 -5.32 11.26
C THR A 211 -12.49 -6.16 12.19
N PHE A 212 -11.87 -6.92 13.08
CA PHE A 212 -12.59 -7.71 14.08
C PHE A 212 -13.40 -6.83 15.05
N LEU A 213 -12.80 -5.76 15.57
CA LEU A 213 -13.49 -4.84 16.48
C LEU A 213 -14.64 -4.09 15.79
N THR A 214 -14.44 -3.64 14.55
CA THR A 214 -15.52 -3.03 13.77
C THR A 214 -16.64 -4.01 13.48
N PHE A 215 -16.35 -5.30 13.28
CA PHE A 215 -17.36 -6.34 13.13
C PHE A 215 -18.12 -6.57 14.45
N VAL A 216 -17.41 -6.72 15.58
CA VAL A 216 -18.04 -6.95 16.88
C VAL A 216 -18.99 -5.81 17.27
N ILE A 217 -18.61 -4.58 17.02
CA ILE A 217 -19.45 -3.40 17.30
C ILE A 217 -20.52 -3.20 16.20
N GLY A 218 -20.13 -3.35 14.95
CA GLY A 218 -20.97 -3.08 13.77
C GLY A 218 -22.09 -4.10 13.59
N PHE A 219 -21.86 -5.37 13.94
CA PHE A 219 -22.87 -6.43 13.76
C PHE A 219 -24.14 -6.17 14.59
N PRO A 220 -24.08 -5.96 15.93
CA PRO A 220 -25.27 -5.68 16.71
C PRO A 220 -25.97 -4.37 16.30
N LEU A 221 -25.20 -3.34 15.94
CA LEU A 221 -25.77 -2.08 15.43
C LEU A 221 -26.51 -2.31 14.10
N SER A 222 -25.93 -3.05 13.17
CA SER A 222 -26.56 -3.37 11.89
C SER A 222 -27.81 -4.22 12.07
N TYR A 223 -27.77 -5.19 13.00
CA TYR A 223 -28.94 -6.00 13.37
C TYR A 223 -30.07 -5.13 13.90
N MET A 224 -29.78 -4.22 14.85
CA MET A 224 -30.74 -3.28 15.38
C MET A 224 -31.35 -2.42 14.25
N LEU A 225 -30.51 -1.82 13.40
CA LEU A 225 -30.93 -1.03 12.24
C LEU A 225 -31.86 -1.79 11.28
N SER A 226 -31.61 -3.09 11.08
CA SER A 226 -32.40 -3.92 10.16
C SER A 226 -33.75 -4.35 10.74
N THR A 227 -33.89 -4.36 12.07
CA THR A 227 -35.08 -4.86 12.77
C THR A 227 -36.10 -3.78 13.15
N VAL A 228 -35.61 -2.55 13.42
CA VAL A 228 -36.49 -1.40 13.76
C VAL A 228 -37.31 -0.92 12.54
N SER A 229 -38.32 -0.07 12.79
CA SER A 229 -39.13 0.53 11.71
C SER A 229 -38.25 1.35 10.76
N THR A 230 -38.63 1.37 9.48
CA THR A 230 -37.86 2.10 8.43
C THR A 230 -37.61 3.57 8.78
N ARG A 231 -38.58 4.24 9.42
CA ARG A 231 -38.41 5.64 9.83
C ARG A 231 -37.31 5.80 10.88
N ILE A 232 -37.28 4.95 11.90
CA ILE A 232 -36.26 4.97 12.95
C ILE A 232 -34.90 4.55 12.34
N SER A 233 -34.86 3.50 11.53
CA SER A 233 -33.67 3.05 10.84
C SER A 233 -33.02 4.15 10.02
N ASN A 234 -33.79 4.90 9.24
CA ASN A 234 -33.28 6.01 8.43
C ASN A 234 -32.66 7.14 9.27
N ILE A 235 -33.27 7.46 10.41
CA ILE A 235 -32.71 8.45 11.35
C ILE A 235 -31.39 7.95 11.94
N LEU A 236 -31.35 6.70 12.40
CA LEU A 236 -30.15 6.10 12.98
C LEU A 236 -28.98 5.97 11.98
N ILE A 237 -29.29 5.69 10.70
CA ILE A 237 -28.27 5.66 9.63
C ILE A 237 -27.63 7.04 9.45
N ILE A 238 -28.38 8.14 9.60
CA ILE A 238 -27.81 9.49 9.55
C ILE A 238 -26.73 9.63 10.63
N PHE A 239 -26.97 9.15 11.86
CA PHE A 239 -25.96 9.19 12.92
C PHE A 239 -24.75 8.30 12.63
N VAL A 240 -24.93 7.14 12.00
CA VAL A 240 -23.82 6.28 11.55
C VAL A 240 -22.98 6.97 10.48
N LEU A 241 -23.61 7.77 9.61
CA LEU A 241 -22.93 8.50 8.53
C LEU A 241 -22.40 9.88 8.95
N LEU A 242 -22.81 10.39 10.11
CA LEU A 242 -22.40 11.71 10.61
C LEU A 242 -20.87 11.91 10.60
N PRO A 243 -20.04 10.92 10.96
CA PRO A 243 -18.61 11.04 10.87
C PRO A 243 -18.08 11.37 9.45
N PHE A 244 -18.79 10.97 8.39
CA PHE A 244 -18.35 11.31 7.02
C PHE A 244 -18.47 12.79 6.68
N TRP A 245 -19.30 13.55 7.36
CA TRP A 245 -19.45 14.98 7.15
C TRP A 245 -18.37 15.82 7.84
N THR A 246 -17.56 15.16 8.69
CA THR A 246 -16.40 15.79 9.32
C THR A 246 -15.12 15.40 8.59
N SER A 247 -14.13 16.31 8.56
CA SER A 247 -12.83 15.96 7.94
C SER A 247 -12.10 14.88 8.73
N LEU A 248 -11.25 14.10 8.03
CA LEU A 248 -10.43 13.07 8.67
C LEU A 248 -9.52 13.66 9.75
N LEU A 249 -8.92 14.82 9.50
CA LEU A 249 -8.05 15.48 10.45
C LEU A 249 -8.80 15.89 11.72
N VAL A 250 -9.98 16.49 11.60
CA VAL A 250 -10.81 16.85 12.76
C VAL A 250 -11.16 15.63 13.58
N ARG A 251 -11.58 14.53 12.96
CA ARG A 251 -11.84 13.28 13.68
C ARG A 251 -10.60 12.74 14.41
N THR A 252 -9.46 12.76 13.75
CA THR A 252 -8.21 12.25 14.34
C THR A 252 -7.73 13.14 15.49
N THR A 253 -7.80 14.47 15.35
CA THR A 253 -7.44 15.40 16.42
C THR A 253 -8.40 15.32 17.61
N SER A 254 -9.70 15.08 17.36
CA SER A 254 -10.65 14.80 18.44
C SER A 254 -10.25 13.53 19.22
N TRP A 255 -9.83 12.47 18.54
CA TRP A 255 -9.32 11.27 19.21
C TRP A 255 -8.02 11.54 19.98
N ILE A 256 -7.15 12.43 19.49
CA ILE A 256 -5.97 12.85 20.25
C ILE A 256 -6.42 13.46 21.60
N ALA A 257 -7.36 14.40 21.57
CA ALA A 257 -7.86 15.06 22.79
C ALA A 257 -8.56 14.07 23.75
N LEU A 258 -9.36 13.13 23.20
CA LEU A 258 -10.10 12.15 24.00
C LEU A 258 -9.19 11.12 24.69
N LEU A 259 -8.11 10.68 24.01
CA LEU A 259 -7.23 9.59 24.44
C LEU A 259 -6.02 10.08 25.26
N GLN A 260 -5.85 11.38 25.47
CA GLN A 260 -4.78 11.90 26.33
C GLN A 260 -4.87 11.36 27.75
N GLN A 261 -3.75 11.36 28.47
CA GLN A 261 -3.69 10.90 29.85
C GLN A 261 -4.63 11.73 30.76
N GLU A 262 -4.68 13.03 30.52
CA GLU A 262 -5.62 13.97 31.17
C GLU A 262 -6.80 14.28 30.23
N GLY A 263 -7.25 13.27 29.47
CA GLY A 263 -8.33 13.41 28.51
C GLY A 263 -9.65 12.84 29.02
N VAL A 264 -10.72 13.20 28.30
CA VAL A 264 -12.11 12.92 28.69
C VAL A 264 -12.38 11.43 29.00
N ILE A 265 -11.72 10.50 28.28
CA ILE A 265 -11.93 9.06 28.54
C ILE A 265 -11.34 8.66 29.88
N ASN A 266 -10.13 9.10 30.22
CA ASN A 266 -9.55 8.83 31.53
C ASN A 266 -10.33 9.50 32.63
N ASP A 267 -10.75 10.76 32.44
CA ASP A 267 -11.60 11.46 33.44
C ASP A 267 -12.90 10.72 33.70
N PHE A 268 -13.54 10.20 32.67
CA PHE A 268 -14.74 9.38 32.81
C PHE A 268 -14.45 8.06 33.55
N LEU A 269 -13.34 7.36 33.25
CA LEU A 269 -12.96 6.12 33.95
C LEU A 269 -12.64 6.34 35.39
N VAL A 270 -12.03 7.46 35.78
CA VAL A 270 -11.80 7.88 37.17
C VAL A 270 -13.14 8.19 37.84
N LEU A 271 -14.00 8.97 37.19
CA LEU A 271 -15.31 9.36 37.74
C LEU A 271 -16.19 8.15 38.09
N VAL A 272 -16.16 7.10 37.22
CA VAL A 272 -16.94 5.87 37.44
C VAL A 272 -16.23 4.90 38.43
N GLY A 273 -14.98 5.19 38.81
CA GLY A 273 -14.21 4.38 39.76
C GLY A 273 -13.54 3.15 39.14
N PHE A 274 -13.41 3.07 37.82
CA PHE A 274 -12.71 1.95 37.16
C PHE A 274 -11.19 2.05 37.31
N ILE A 275 -10.64 3.27 37.42
CA ILE A 275 -9.22 3.54 37.63
C ILE A 275 -9.06 4.68 38.65
N ASN A 276 -7.89 4.74 39.29
CA ASN A 276 -7.52 5.86 40.17
C ASN A 276 -6.79 6.94 39.35
N GLU A 277 -6.61 8.13 39.92
CA GLU A 277 -5.85 9.23 39.31
C GLU A 277 -4.42 8.83 38.91
N GLU A 278 -3.74 8.03 39.70
CA GLU A 278 -2.40 7.51 39.42
C GLU A 278 -2.39 6.40 38.37
N GLY A 279 -3.54 5.74 38.10
CA GLY A 279 -3.71 4.64 37.19
C GLY A 279 -4.22 5.07 35.82
N ARG A 280 -4.14 6.34 35.41
CA ARG A 280 -4.57 6.85 34.12
C ARG A 280 -3.88 6.14 32.97
N LEU A 281 -4.66 5.68 32.00
CA LEU A 281 -4.21 4.86 30.89
C LEU A 281 -3.48 5.70 29.83
N ALA A 282 -2.30 5.26 29.42
CA ALA A 282 -1.59 5.83 28.28
C ALA A 282 -2.18 5.27 26.98
N MET A 283 -3.24 5.90 26.46
CA MET A 283 -3.97 5.42 25.28
C MET A 283 -3.55 6.09 23.98
N ILE A 284 -2.75 7.15 24.02
CA ILE A 284 -2.28 7.88 22.84
C ILE A 284 -0.80 7.62 22.58
N HIS A 285 -0.37 7.85 21.30
CA HIS A 285 0.99 7.63 20.81
C HIS A 285 1.45 6.16 20.93
N ASN A 286 0.50 5.23 20.75
CA ASN A 286 0.76 3.80 20.79
C ASN A 286 -0.25 3.03 19.91
N ALA A 287 -0.12 1.69 19.87
CA ALA A 287 -1.02 0.82 19.09
C ALA A 287 -2.48 0.93 19.53
N THR A 288 -2.75 1.15 20.83
CA THR A 288 -4.11 1.31 21.37
C THR A 288 -4.81 2.52 20.75
N GLY A 289 -4.13 3.68 20.70
CA GLY A 289 -4.66 4.88 20.08
C GLY A 289 -5.00 4.67 18.61
N THR A 290 -4.12 3.98 17.87
CA THR A 290 -4.38 3.63 16.47
C THR A 290 -5.62 2.74 16.34
N VAL A 291 -5.70 1.66 17.12
CA VAL A 291 -6.81 0.70 17.06
C VAL A 291 -8.14 1.37 17.39
N VAL A 292 -8.21 2.14 18.47
CA VAL A 292 -9.45 2.82 18.90
C VAL A 292 -9.91 3.84 17.85
N ALA A 293 -9.02 4.75 17.44
CA ALA A 293 -9.36 5.79 16.47
C ALA A 293 -9.75 5.19 15.11
N MET A 294 -9.00 4.21 14.61
CA MET A 294 -9.28 3.54 13.34
C MET A 294 -10.57 2.71 13.37
N THR A 295 -10.86 2.03 14.49
CA THR A 295 -12.12 1.29 14.66
C THR A 295 -13.31 2.23 14.52
N HIS A 296 -13.30 3.38 15.20
CA HIS A 296 -14.37 4.36 15.06
C HIS A 296 -14.48 4.92 13.63
N ILE A 297 -13.35 5.27 13.00
CA ILE A 297 -13.33 5.86 11.66
C ILE A 297 -13.85 4.88 10.61
N LEU A 298 -13.54 3.59 10.76
CA LEU A 298 -13.90 2.55 9.80
C LEU A 298 -15.22 1.83 10.12
N LEU A 299 -15.82 2.08 11.28
CA LEU A 299 -17.07 1.45 11.71
C LEU A 299 -18.22 1.59 10.70
N PRO A 300 -18.49 2.76 10.08
CA PRO A 300 -19.54 2.87 9.07
C PRO A 300 -19.34 1.96 7.86
N PHE A 301 -18.09 1.72 7.45
CA PHE A 301 -17.76 0.83 6.32
C PHE A 301 -18.05 -0.65 6.63
N MET A 302 -18.13 -1.03 7.90
CA MET A 302 -18.63 -2.35 8.34
C MET A 302 -20.15 -2.37 8.43
N ILE A 303 -20.76 -1.33 9.01
CA ILE A 303 -22.20 -1.27 9.26
C ILE A 303 -23.02 -1.28 7.96
N LEU A 304 -22.61 -0.49 6.96
CA LEU A 304 -23.41 -0.31 5.75
C LEU A 304 -23.61 -1.61 4.94
N PRO A 305 -22.55 -2.39 4.62
CA PRO A 305 -22.72 -3.67 3.93
C PRO A 305 -23.52 -4.69 4.78
N LEU A 306 -23.24 -4.77 6.08
CA LEU A 306 -23.98 -5.63 7.00
C LEU A 306 -25.46 -5.28 7.01
N PHE A 307 -25.81 -4.01 7.22
CA PHE A 307 -27.17 -3.53 7.23
C PHE A 307 -27.87 -3.79 5.90
N SER A 308 -27.23 -3.55 4.78
CA SER A 308 -27.79 -3.78 3.44
C SER A 308 -28.22 -5.23 3.26
N VAL A 309 -27.34 -6.18 3.61
CA VAL A 309 -27.67 -7.62 3.54
C VAL A 309 -28.71 -8.01 4.57
N MET A 310 -28.56 -7.60 5.83
CA MET A 310 -29.49 -7.95 6.91
C MET A 310 -30.92 -7.50 6.63
N LYS A 311 -31.08 -6.34 5.97
CA LYS A 311 -32.41 -5.81 5.63
C LYS A 311 -33.14 -6.63 4.57
N THR A 312 -32.42 -7.38 3.73
CA THR A 312 -33.02 -8.24 2.70
C THR A 312 -33.41 -9.62 3.21
N ILE A 313 -32.97 -10.03 4.41
CA ILE A 313 -33.28 -11.36 4.99
C ILE A 313 -34.75 -11.40 5.41
N PRO A 314 -35.57 -12.31 4.84
CA PRO A 314 -36.96 -12.43 5.20
C PRO A 314 -37.15 -12.85 6.66
N LYS A 315 -37.95 -12.09 7.42
CA LYS A 315 -38.29 -12.44 8.82
C LYS A 315 -38.98 -13.78 8.95
N SER A 316 -39.59 -14.31 7.87
CA SER A 316 -40.23 -15.62 7.82
C SER A 316 -39.27 -16.78 8.08
N TYR A 317 -37.96 -16.65 7.72
CA TYR A 317 -37.00 -17.73 7.92
C TYR A 317 -36.80 -18.05 9.41
N VAL A 318 -36.60 -17.02 10.23
CA VAL A 318 -36.45 -17.18 11.68
C VAL A 318 -37.78 -17.67 12.32
N ARG A 319 -38.92 -17.11 11.88
CA ARG A 319 -40.23 -17.51 12.35
C ARG A 319 -40.53 -18.97 12.02
N ALA A 320 -40.23 -19.45 10.82
CA ALA A 320 -40.39 -20.84 10.44
C ALA A 320 -39.56 -21.79 11.32
N ALA A 321 -38.29 -21.42 11.58
CA ALA A 321 -37.45 -22.21 12.48
C ALA A 321 -38.02 -22.32 13.90
N ILE A 322 -38.56 -21.21 14.44
CA ILE A 322 -39.20 -21.20 15.77
C ILE A 322 -40.48 -22.03 15.76
N SER A 323 -41.32 -21.94 14.70
CA SER A 323 -42.53 -22.74 14.55
C SER A 323 -42.25 -24.24 14.47
N LEU A 324 -41.06 -24.62 13.97
CA LEU A 324 -40.56 -26.00 13.96
C LEU A 324 -39.91 -26.43 15.30
N GLY A 325 -40.05 -25.63 16.37
CA GLY A 325 -39.56 -25.94 17.72
C GLY A 325 -38.16 -25.50 18.03
N ALA A 326 -37.50 -24.68 17.17
CA ALA A 326 -36.19 -24.16 17.48
C ALA A 326 -36.27 -23.03 18.53
N HIS A 327 -35.41 -23.09 19.56
CA HIS A 327 -35.27 -21.99 20.49
C HIS A 327 -34.79 -20.71 19.76
N PRO A 328 -35.25 -19.49 20.09
CA PRO A 328 -34.87 -18.24 19.38
C PRO A 328 -33.36 -18.04 19.18
N TRP A 329 -32.57 -18.36 20.19
CA TRP A 329 -31.08 -18.30 20.10
C TRP A 329 -30.52 -19.27 19.04
N LYS A 330 -31.08 -20.49 18.97
CA LYS A 330 -30.68 -21.50 17.98
C LYS A 330 -31.11 -21.09 16.57
N ALA A 331 -32.31 -20.52 16.43
CA ALA A 331 -32.80 -19.97 15.17
C ALA A 331 -31.94 -18.80 14.68
N PHE A 332 -31.48 -17.91 15.59
CA PHE A 332 -30.57 -16.85 15.26
C PHE A 332 -29.23 -17.39 14.70
N TRP A 333 -28.53 -18.26 15.42
CA TRP A 333 -27.22 -18.76 15.03
C TRP A 333 -27.24 -19.74 13.84
N LYS A 334 -28.30 -20.58 13.70
CA LYS A 334 -28.37 -21.58 12.62
C LYS A 334 -29.09 -21.10 11.36
N VAL A 335 -29.93 -20.07 11.46
CA VAL A 335 -30.70 -19.57 10.32
C VAL A 335 -30.38 -18.14 9.98
N TYR A 336 -30.45 -17.22 10.93
CA TYR A 336 -30.23 -15.80 10.64
C TYR A 336 -28.75 -15.48 10.35
N PHE A 337 -27.86 -15.84 11.26
CA PHE A 337 -26.42 -15.50 11.19
C PHE A 337 -25.75 -16.01 9.90
N PRO A 338 -25.96 -17.25 9.43
CA PRO A 338 -25.37 -17.70 8.17
C PRO A 338 -25.83 -16.89 6.95
N ASN A 339 -27.09 -16.41 6.95
CA ASN A 339 -27.60 -15.56 5.88
C ASN A 339 -27.00 -14.14 5.87
N THR A 340 -26.33 -13.74 6.94
CA THR A 340 -25.58 -12.45 6.99
C THR A 340 -24.17 -12.57 6.43
N GLY A 341 -23.72 -13.77 6.08
CA GLY A 341 -22.33 -14.04 5.67
C GLY A 341 -21.82 -13.13 4.53
N ALA A 342 -22.67 -12.85 3.55
CA ALA A 342 -22.36 -11.92 2.46
C ALA A 342 -22.05 -10.51 2.97
N GLY A 343 -22.83 -10.00 3.93
CA GLY A 343 -22.61 -8.69 4.54
C GLY A 343 -21.37 -8.65 5.43
N ILE A 344 -21.16 -9.72 6.23
CA ILE A 344 -19.96 -9.86 7.06
C ILE A 344 -18.74 -9.82 6.16
N GLY A 345 -18.78 -10.59 5.10
CA GLY A 345 -17.73 -10.65 4.16
C GLY A 345 -17.41 -9.32 3.49
N ALA A 346 -18.39 -8.71 2.85
CA ALA A 346 -18.22 -7.43 2.17
C ALA A 346 -17.70 -6.32 3.11
N GLY A 347 -18.25 -6.24 4.33
CA GLY A 347 -17.81 -5.29 5.36
C GLY A 347 -16.38 -5.57 5.82
N SER A 348 -16.04 -6.82 6.09
CA SER A 348 -14.72 -7.20 6.61
C SER A 348 -13.61 -6.93 5.60
N ILE A 349 -13.80 -7.30 4.32
CA ILE A 349 -12.77 -7.04 3.31
C ILE A 349 -12.60 -5.55 3.06
N LEU A 350 -13.70 -4.78 3.02
CA LEU A 350 -13.65 -3.35 2.82
C LEU A 350 -12.89 -2.65 3.95
N VAL A 351 -13.22 -2.97 5.21
CA VAL A 351 -12.53 -2.40 6.37
C VAL A 351 -11.06 -2.80 6.42
N PHE A 352 -10.75 -4.08 6.14
CA PHE A 352 -9.38 -4.58 6.16
C PHE A 352 -8.50 -3.89 5.11
N ILE A 353 -8.98 -3.77 3.86
CA ILE A 353 -8.24 -3.09 2.77
C ILE A 353 -8.05 -1.61 3.10
N LEU A 354 -9.08 -0.94 3.60
CA LEU A 354 -8.98 0.45 4.02
C LEU A 354 -7.97 0.61 5.18
N ALA A 355 -8.02 -0.27 6.19
CA ALA A 355 -7.13 -0.21 7.35
C ALA A 355 -5.66 -0.36 6.96
N ILE A 356 -5.31 -1.33 6.11
CA ILE A 356 -3.93 -1.55 5.63
C ILE A 356 -3.37 -0.32 4.91
N GLY A 357 -4.19 0.36 4.10
CA GLY A 357 -3.77 1.53 3.33
C GLY A 357 -3.74 2.84 4.14
N TYR A 358 -4.29 2.84 5.35
CA TYR A 358 -4.35 4.06 6.16
C TYR A 358 -2.98 4.47 6.68
N TYR A 359 -2.64 5.78 6.58
CA TYR A 359 -1.37 6.29 7.12
C TYR A 359 -1.55 7.55 7.98
N ILE A 360 -2.56 8.40 7.72
CA ILE A 360 -2.73 9.69 8.40
C ILE A 360 -3.04 9.48 9.88
N THR A 361 -4.07 8.70 10.20
CA THR A 361 -4.46 8.45 11.59
C THR A 361 -3.35 7.73 12.37
N PRO A 362 -2.74 6.63 11.88
CA PRO A 362 -1.61 6.02 12.57
C PRO A 362 -0.40 6.95 12.75
N ALA A 363 -0.15 7.88 11.81
CA ALA A 363 0.92 8.86 11.95
C ALA A 363 0.69 9.83 13.12
N LEU A 364 -0.56 10.19 13.38
CA LEU A 364 -0.92 11.19 14.40
C LEU A 364 -1.10 10.59 15.79
N VAL A 365 -1.73 9.41 15.88
CA VAL A 365 -2.09 8.80 17.18
C VAL A 365 -1.26 7.58 17.57
N GLY A 366 -0.52 6.99 16.61
CA GLY A 366 0.04 5.65 16.78
C GLY A 366 1.43 5.60 17.42
N GLY A 367 2.18 6.70 17.42
CA GLY A 367 3.57 6.70 17.92
C GLY A 367 4.42 5.60 17.26
N SER A 368 5.43 5.11 17.97
CA SER A 368 6.34 4.09 17.41
C SER A 368 5.73 2.69 17.29
N SER A 369 4.79 2.33 18.16
CA SER A 369 4.16 1.00 18.20
C SER A 369 2.87 0.90 17.36
N GLY A 370 2.24 2.02 17.03
CA GLY A 370 0.97 2.08 16.28
C GLY A 370 1.10 2.51 14.82
N THR A 371 2.32 2.76 14.32
CA THR A 371 2.55 3.10 12.91
C THR A 371 2.51 1.86 12.01
N PHE A 372 2.02 2.04 10.77
CA PHE A 372 1.87 1.02 9.74
C PHE A 372 2.95 1.11 8.67
N ILE A 373 3.04 0.09 7.82
CA ILE A 373 3.95 0.11 6.67
C ILE A 373 3.63 1.26 5.69
N SER A 374 2.35 1.63 5.54
CA SER A 374 1.87 2.78 4.76
C SER A 374 2.49 4.11 5.22
N ASN A 375 2.81 4.26 6.50
CA ASN A 375 3.54 5.43 7.02
C ASN A 375 4.97 5.50 6.46
N ARG A 376 5.63 4.35 6.25
CA ARG A 376 6.97 4.31 5.63
C ARG A 376 6.93 4.60 4.14
N ILE A 377 5.91 4.12 3.44
CA ILE A 377 5.68 4.50 2.03
C ILE A 377 5.56 6.02 1.93
N ALA A 378 4.67 6.62 2.72
CA ALA A 378 4.48 8.07 2.75
C ALA A 378 5.79 8.83 3.09
N TYR A 379 6.57 8.35 4.06
CA TYR A 379 7.86 8.91 4.43
C TYR A 379 8.88 8.85 3.27
N HIS A 380 8.97 7.71 2.57
CA HIS A 380 9.92 7.57 1.46
C HIS A 380 9.54 8.41 0.25
N ILE A 381 8.27 8.67 0.02
CA ILE A 381 7.80 9.53 -1.08
C ILE A 381 7.96 11.01 -0.73
N SER A 382 7.57 11.44 0.49
CA SER A 382 7.45 12.86 0.84
C SER A 382 8.68 13.43 1.53
N SER A 383 9.41 12.64 2.33
CA SER A 383 10.49 13.13 3.20
C SER A 383 11.87 12.66 2.74
N SER A 384 12.10 11.36 2.58
CA SER A 384 13.41 10.85 2.14
C SER A 384 13.60 10.94 0.63
N LEU A 385 12.53 11.18 -0.14
CA LEU A 385 12.51 11.25 -1.61
C LEU A 385 13.08 10.00 -2.29
N ASN A 386 13.10 8.86 -1.59
CA ASN A 386 13.49 7.57 -2.12
C ASN A 386 12.27 6.87 -2.74
N TRP A 387 11.84 7.39 -3.89
CA TRP A 387 10.66 6.91 -4.61
C TRP A 387 10.76 5.43 -4.98
N GLY A 388 11.96 4.94 -5.34
CA GLY A 388 12.17 3.53 -5.66
C GLY A 388 11.83 2.61 -4.49
N LEU A 389 12.33 2.93 -3.28
CA LEU A 389 12.03 2.15 -2.08
C LEU A 389 10.56 2.30 -1.66
N GLY A 390 10.01 3.53 -1.69
CA GLY A 390 8.59 3.75 -1.42
C GLY A 390 7.69 2.94 -2.35
N SER A 391 8.03 2.90 -3.64
CA SER A 391 7.34 2.10 -4.65
C SER A 391 7.48 0.59 -4.41
N ALA A 392 8.69 0.09 -4.11
CA ALA A 392 8.92 -1.33 -3.83
C ALA A 392 8.09 -1.81 -2.61
N ILE A 393 8.08 -1.04 -1.52
CA ILE A 393 7.24 -1.33 -0.35
C ILE A 393 5.76 -1.32 -0.74
N GLY A 394 5.33 -0.34 -1.55
CA GLY A 394 3.96 -0.24 -2.04
C GLY A 394 3.53 -1.43 -2.91
N VAL A 395 4.42 -1.92 -3.79
CA VAL A 395 4.17 -3.11 -4.63
C VAL A 395 4.05 -4.37 -3.79
N ILE A 396 4.92 -4.55 -2.79
CA ILE A 396 4.80 -5.69 -1.85
C ILE A 396 3.47 -5.62 -1.10
N LEU A 397 3.10 -4.43 -0.60
CA LEU A 397 1.83 -4.24 0.09
C LEU A 397 0.63 -4.54 -0.81
N LEU A 398 0.65 -4.08 -2.07
CA LEU A 398 -0.37 -4.39 -3.07
C LEU A 398 -0.47 -5.91 -3.29
N GLY A 399 0.67 -6.60 -3.43
CA GLY A 399 0.72 -8.06 -3.57
C GLY A 399 0.08 -8.78 -2.37
N ILE A 400 0.38 -8.34 -1.16
CA ILE A 400 -0.22 -8.87 0.08
C ILE A 400 -1.74 -8.65 0.07
N VAL A 401 -2.22 -7.45 -0.26
CA VAL A 401 -3.66 -7.14 -0.32
C VAL A 401 -4.37 -7.99 -1.37
N LEU A 402 -3.78 -8.14 -2.56
CA LEU A 402 -4.36 -9.00 -3.62
C LEU A 402 -4.41 -10.47 -3.20
N LEU A 403 -3.38 -10.96 -2.52
CA LEU A 403 -3.35 -12.33 -1.99
C LEU A 403 -4.47 -12.54 -0.96
N PHE A 404 -4.62 -11.61 -0.02
CA PHE A 404 -5.72 -11.65 0.96
C PHE A 404 -7.09 -11.57 0.27
N PHE A 405 -7.23 -10.73 -0.76
CA PHE A 405 -8.48 -10.63 -1.53
C PHE A 405 -8.84 -11.96 -2.19
N VAL A 406 -7.90 -12.61 -2.90
CA VAL A 406 -8.12 -13.91 -3.56
C VAL A 406 -8.45 -15.00 -2.54
N PHE A 407 -7.73 -15.04 -1.42
CA PHE A 407 -7.98 -16.00 -0.34
C PHE A 407 -9.39 -15.80 0.25
N TYR A 408 -9.75 -14.56 0.49
CA TYR A 408 -11.05 -14.16 1.00
C TYR A 408 -12.18 -14.53 0.02
N ASP A 409 -12.03 -14.22 -1.28
CA ASP A 409 -13.02 -14.56 -2.32
C ASP A 409 -13.29 -16.07 -2.38
N ARG A 410 -12.25 -16.89 -2.20
CA ARG A 410 -12.40 -18.34 -2.13
C ARG A 410 -13.18 -18.83 -0.90
N ILE A 411 -13.04 -18.18 0.25
CA ILE A 411 -13.71 -18.59 1.50
C ILE A 411 -15.17 -18.14 1.50
N VAL A 412 -15.43 -16.88 1.16
CA VAL A 412 -16.77 -16.28 1.23
C VAL A 412 -17.60 -16.58 -0.01
N GLY A 413 -16.94 -16.90 -1.13
CA GLY A 413 -17.61 -17.29 -2.36
C GLY A 413 -18.46 -16.17 -2.95
N ILE A 414 -17.86 -15.02 -3.25
CA ILE A 414 -18.55 -13.85 -3.84
C ILE A 414 -19.36 -14.25 -5.10
N ASN A 415 -18.88 -15.23 -5.86
CA ASN A 415 -19.60 -15.80 -7.02
C ASN A 415 -20.89 -16.56 -6.66
N ASN A 416 -21.07 -16.98 -5.40
CA ASN A 416 -22.30 -17.64 -4.94
C ASN A 416 -23.33 -16.64 -4.42
N MET A 417 -23.00 -15.38 -4.31
CA MET A 417 -23.92 -14.29 -4.00
C MET A 417 -24.68 -13.89 -5.27
N LYS A 418 -25.54 -14.76 -5.77
CA LYS A 418 -26.57 -14.35 -6.72
C LYS A 418 -27.48 -13.42 -5.93
N LEU A 419 -27.29 -12.13 -6.16
CA LEU A 419 -28.32 -11.13 -5.86
C LEU A 419 -29.54 -11.57 -6.67
N GLY A 420 -30.55 -12.15 -6.00
CA GLY A 420 -31.79 -12.56 -6.58
C GLY A 420 -32.57 -11.40 -7.16
#